data_b9701780eaefb43d0efba46e37801ef7
#
_entry.id   b9701780eaefb43d0efba46e37801ef7
#
_cell.length_a   1.000
_cell.length_b   1.000
_cell.length_c   1.000
_cell.angle_alpha   90.00
_cell.angle_beta   90.00
_cell.angle_gamma   90.00
#
_symmetry.space_group_name_H-M   'P 1'
#
loop_
_entity.id
_entity.type
_entity.pdbx_description
1 polymer ?
#
loop_
_entity_poly.entity_id
_entity_poly.type
_entity_poly.pdbx_seq_one_letter_code
_entity_poly.pdbx_strand_id
1 'polypeptide(L)'
;HCLSSAASDVYKRQFLLGNLPTSSDFAFYGQLSQLIGFEPTSRAIAHDLAIRVIAWHDLMNDLSGLDVHKNSMNVLEDCPNSLKQIFNQVGKFYVPVLLANAKAIEDGKESWETEVDGALWKQKSFPYQAKCLTWIKDEFNSLNDIDKKRVLDFLDGTDCEKLF
;
A
#
# COMPACT_ATOMS: atom_id res chain seq x y z
N HIS A 1 9.63 -11.11 1.15
CA HIS A 1 10.46 -10.68 0.00
C HIS A 1 10.04 -9.31 -0.57
N CYS A 2 8.76 -9.03 -0.71
CA CYS A 2 8.28 -7.76 -1.27
C CYS A 2 8.69 -6.55 -0.40
N LEU A 3 8.46 -6.61 0.91
CA LEU A 3 8.88 -5.54 1.84
C LEU A 3 10.41 -5.41 1.91
N SER A 4 11.14 -6.51 1.78
CA SER A 4 12.62 -6.50 1.72
C SER A 4 13.14 -5.86 0.44
N SER A 5 12.49 -6.09 -0.70
CA SER A 5 12.81 -5.45 -1.98
C SER A 5 12.51 -3.96 -1.97
N ALA A 6 11.34 -3.56 -1.48
CA ALA A 6 10.97 -2.16 -1.31
C ALA A 6 11.95 -1.43 -0.38
N ALA A 7 12.32 -2.06 0.74
CA ALA A 7 13.34 -1.53 1.64
C ALA A 7 14.75 -1.47 1.02
N SER A 8 15.03 -2.27 -0.02
CA SER A 8 16.29 -2.21 -0.76
C SER A 8 16.42 -0.94 -1.62
N ASP A 9 15.31 -0.48 -2.19
CA ASP A 9 15.28 0.76 -2.96
C ASP A 9 15.25 2.02 -2.07
N VAL A 10 14.77 1.91 -0.83
CA VAL A 10 14.77 2.99 0.17
C VAL A 10 16.19 3.49 0.49
N TYR A 11 17.24 2.70 0.24
CA TYR A 11 18.63 3.20 0.38
C TYR A 11 19.00 4.29 -0.65
N LYS A 12 18.30 4.30 -1.80
CA LYS A 12 18.47 5.36 -2.82
C LYS A 12 17.34 6.38 -2.81
N ARG A 13 16.20 6.01 -2.24
CA ARG A 13 15.00 6.82 -2.11
C ARG A 13 14.48 6.61 -0.70
N GLN A 14 14.40 7.68 0.07
CA GLN A 14 14.08 7.57 1.50
C GLN A 14 12.63 7.17 1.77
N PHE A 15 11.71 7.34 0.79
CA PHE A 15 10.27 7.12 0.94
C PHE A 15 9.69 6.40 -0.28
N LEU A 16 8.45 5.94 -0.18
CA LEU A 16 7.78 5.13 -1.20
C LEU A 16 7.72 5.82 -2.58
N LEU A 17 7.44 7.12 -2.58
CA LEU A 17 7.26 7.90 -3.81
C LEU A 17 8.40 8.90 -4.08
N GLY A 18 9.57 8.73 -3.46
CA GLY A 18 10.73 9.58 -3.71
C GLY A 18 11.50 9.99 -2.47
N ASN A 19 11.90 11.25 -2.41
CA ASN A 19 12.72 11.79 -1.33
C ASN A 19 11.90 12.64 -0.33
N LEU A 20 10.59 12.66 -0.46
CA LEU A 20 9.66 13.27 0.50
C LEU A 20 8.67 12.25 1.02
N PRO A 21 8.36 12.26 2.33
CA PRO A 21 7.33 11.38 2.89
C PRO A 21 5.95 11.80 2.40
N THR A 22 5.13 10.81 2.11
CA THR A 22 3.75 10.99 1.67
C THR A 22 2.78 10.40 2.69
N SER A 23 1.49 10.59 2.50
CA SER A 23 0.46 9.94 3.34
C SER A 23 0.62 8.41 3.38
N SER A 24 1.09 7.81 2.27
CA SER A 24 1.37 6.38 2.19
C SER A 24 2.49 5.96 3.14
N ASP A 25 3.56 6.76 3.25
CA ASP A 25 4.67 6.48 4.18
C ASP A 25 4.19 6.52 5.62
N PHE A 26 3.40 7.52 5.99
CA PHE A 26 2.82 7.60 7.34
C PHE A 26 1.84 6.46 7.64
N ALA A 27 1.06 6.02 6.66
CA ALA A 27 0.18 4.86 6.82
C ALA A 27 0.98 3.57 7.05
N PHE A 28 2.03 3.32 6.27
CA PHE A 28 2.96 2.20 6.48
C PHE A 28 3.67 2.27 7.83
N TYR A 29 4.15 3.46 8.20
CA TYR A 29 4.79 3.69 9.48
C TYR A 29 3.86 3.32 10.65
N GLY A 30 2.61 3.78 10.61
CA GLY A 30 1.62 3.48 11.66
C GLY A 30 1.36 1.97 11.83
N GLN A 31 1.26 1.21 10.73
CA GLN A 31 1.09 -0.24 10.79
C GLN A 31 2.38 -0.95 11.24
N LEU A 32 3.53 -0.57 10.70
CA LEU A 32 4.82 -1.15 11.06
C LEU A 32 5.19 -0.86 12.52
N SER A 33 4.77 0.26 13.08
CA SER A 33 4.97 0.58 14.50
C SER A 33 4.31 -0.46 15.42
N GLN A 34 3.16 -1.01 15.03
CA GLN A 34 2.53 -2.10 15.78
C GLN A 34 3.32 -3.41 15.63
N LEU A 35 3.75 -3.72 14.42
CA LEU A 35 4.44 -4.97 14.09
C LEU A 35 5.90 -5.00 14.58
N ILE A 36 6.63 -3.90 14.43
CA ILE A 36 8.06 -3.83 14.73
C ILE A 36 8.31 -3.19 16.10
N GLY A 37 7.49 -2.23 16.49
CA GLY A 37 7.65 -1.49 17.75
C GLY A 37 7.15 -2.28 18.97
N PHE A 38 6.06 -3.02 18.82
CA PHE A 38 5.37 -3.68 19.95
C PHE A 38 5.44 -5.19 19.92
N GLU A 39 5.22 -5.82 18.77
CA GLU A 39 5.07 -7.27 18.70
C GLU A 39 6.45 -7.94 18.55
N PRO A 40 6.92 -8.73 19.55
CA PRO A 40 8.29 -9.25 19.56
C PRO A 40 8.55 -10.30 18.47
N THR A 41 7.57 -11.09 18.07
CA THR A 41 7.72 -12.12 17.03
C THR A 41 7.90 -11.48 15.66
N SER A 42 7.02 -10.54 15.31
CA SER A 42 7.13 -9.80 14.06
C SER A 42 8.42 -8.98 14.00
N ARG A 43 8.84 -8.41 15.12
CA ARG A 43 10.11 -7.69 15.22
C ARG A 43 11.31 -8.63 14.97
N ALA A 44 11.33 -9.82 15.55
CA ALA A 44 12.39 -10.80 15.32
C ALA A 44 12.46 -11.21 13.83
N ILE A 45 11.30 -11.49 13.22
CA ILE A 45 11.22 -11.80 11.79
C ILE A 45 11.74 -10.63 10.94
N ALA A 46 11.40 -9.38 11.30
CA ALA A 46 11.87 -8.20 10.59
C ALA A 46 13.39 -8.01 10.72
N HIS A 47 13.98 -8.32 11.88
CA HIS A 47 15.43 -8.31 12.07
C HIS A 47 16.15 -9.33 11.17
N ASP A 48 15.58 -10.52 11.01
CA ASP A 48 16.18 -11.59 10.22
C ASP A 48 16.03 -11.37 8.70
N LEU A 49 14.86 -10.85 8.27
CA LEU A 49 14.49 -10.83 6.86
C LEU A 49 14.44 -9.43 6.24
N ALA A 50 14.30 -8.37 7.04
CA ALA A 50 13.97 -7.03 6.56
C ALA A 50 14.58 -5.90 7.41
N ILE A 51 15.85 -6.01 7.77
CA ILE A 51 16.54 -5.02 8.63
C ILE A 51 16.41 -3.58 8.12
N ARG A 52 16.29 -3.38 6.80
CA ARG A 52 16.11 -2.06 6.20
C ARG A 52 14.74 -1.45 6.48
N VAL A 53 13.71 -2.29 6.68
CA VAL A 53 12.38 -1.83 7.10
C VAL A 53 12.45 -1.26 8.51
N ILE A 54 13.24 -1.89 9.39
CA ILE A 54 13.48 -1.37 10.75
C ILE A 54 14.20 -0.03 10.68
N ALA A 55 15.27 0.06 9.90
CA ALA A 55 16.01 1.32 9.73
C ALA A 55 15.13 2.44 9.13
N TRP A 56 14.25 2.11 8.18
CA TRP A 56 13.30 3.05 7.63
C TRP A 56 12.24 3.47 8.67
N HIS A 57 11.74 2.52 9.46
CA HIS A 57 10.81 2.82 10.55
C HIS A 57 11.45 3.78 11.57
N ASP A 58 12.70 3.55 11.92
CA ASP A 58 13.43 4.43 12.86
C ASP A 58 13.68 5.82 12.24
N LEU A 59 13.95 5.91 10.93
CA LEU A 59 14.02 7.19 10.22
C LEU A 59 12.69 7.95 10.27
N MET A 60 11.57 7.26 10.10
CA MET A 60 10.24 7.89 10.16
C MET A 60 9.88 8.45 11.54
N ASN A 61 10.55 8.02 12.62
CA ASN A 61 10.35 8.57 13.96
C ASN A 61 10.87 10.00 14.10
N ASP A 62 11.87 10.39 13.30
CA ASP A 62 12.44 11.74 13.34
C ASP A 62 12.81 12.23 11.95
N LEU A 63 11.97 13.07 11.40
CA LEU A 63 12.12 13.71 10.09
C LEU A 63 12.63 15.15 10.20
N SER A 64 13.08 15.60 11.38
CA SER A 64 13.47 16.99 11.65
C SER A 64 14.63 17.50 10.79
N GLY A 65 15.50 16.60 10.32
CA GLY A 65 16.63 16.91 9.43
C GLY A 65 16.29 16.94 7.95
N LEU A 66 15.03 16.67 7.56
CA LEU A 66 14.62 16.61 6.17
C LEU A 66 14.47 18.00 5.56
N ASP A 67 15.28 18.31 4.53
CA ASP A 67 15.15 19.56 3.76
C ASP A 67 14.13 19.39 2.64
N VAL A 68 12.89 19.84 2.90
CA VAL A 68 11.79 19.73 1.94
C VAL A 68 12.00 20.53 0.65
N HIS A 69 12.88 21.52 0.64
CA HIS A 69 13.14 22.34 -0.55
C HIS A 69 14.14 21.70 -1.51
N LYS A 70 14.93 20.74 -1.05
CA LYS A 70 15.92 20.01 -1.86
C LYS A 70 15.42 18.65 -2.35
N ASN A 71 14.27 18.23 -1.89
CA ASN A 71 13.71 16.91 -2.16
C ASN A 71 12.42 17.02 -2.99
N SER A 72 12.11 15.99 -3.73
CA SER A 72 10.93 15.92 -4.58
C SER A 72 10.30 14.53 -4.54
N MET A 73 9.03 14.46 -4.90
CA MET A 73 8.39 13.19 -5.24
C MET A 73 8.77 12.80 -6.68
N ASN A 74 8.82 11.50 -6.92
CA ASN A 74 9.00 10.99 -8.28
C ASN A 74 7.72 11.20 -9.10
N VAL A 75 7.89 11.42 -10.39
CA VAL A 75 6.80 11.21 -11.33
C VAL A 75 6.50 9.72 -11.47
N LEU A 76 5.31 9.37 -11.88
CA LEU A 76 4.85 7.97 -11.90
C LEU A 76 5.74 7.06 -12.77
N GLU A 77 6.26 7.60 -13.86
CA GLU A 77 7.15 6.90 -14.80
C GLU A 77 8.53 6.57 -14.20
N ASP A 78 8.96 7.34 -13.21
CA ASP A 78 10.23 7.13 -12.50
C ASP A 78 10.06 6.27 -11.22
N CYS A 79 8.86 5.78 -10.97
CA CYS A 79 8.61 4.91 -9.82
C CYS A 79 9.35 3.57 -9.97
N PRO A 80 9.97 3.07 -8.88
CA PRO A 80 10.75 1.84 -8.95
C PRO A 80 9.87 0.61 -9.14
N ASN A 81 10.45 -0.44 -9.75
CA ASN A 81 9.78 -1.73 -9.87
C ASN A 81 9.35 -2.33 -8.51
N SER A 82 10.04 -2.00 -7.43
CA SER A 82 9.66 -2.41 -6.08
C SER A 82 8.30 -1.84 -5.66
N LEU A 83 7.95 -0.64 -6.10
CA LEU A 83 6.61 -0.09 -5.88
C LEU A 83 5.55 -0.92 -6.63
N LYS A 84 5.81 -1.30 -7.89
CA LYS A 84 4.91 -2.19 -8.64
C LYS A 84 4.76 -3.56 -7.96
N GLN A 85 5.83 -4.08 -7.33
CA GLN A 85 5.75 -5.31 -6.53
C GLN A 85 4.83 -5.17 -5.31
N ILE A 86 4.79 -4.01 -4.66
CA ILE A 86 3.84 -3.72 -3.58
C ILE A 86 2.41 -3.76 -4.14
N PHE A 87 2.15 -3.11 -5.27
CA PHE A 87 0.83 -3.13 -5.90
C PHE A 87 0.40 -4.55 -6.32
N ASN A 88 1.33 -5.39 -6.78
CA ASN A 88 1.04 -6.81 -7.03
C ASN A 88 0.54 -7.54 -5.77
N GLN A 89 1.12 -7.24 -4.59
CA GLN A 89 0.64 -7.82 -3.34
C GLN A 89 -0.71 -7.23 -2.92
N VAL A 90 -0.91 -5.93 -3.11
CA VAL A 90 -2.20 -5.27 -2.87
C VAL A 90 -3.29 -5.89 -3.76
N GLY A 91 -3.02 -6.02 -5.06
CA GLY A 91 -3.96 -6.64 -6.01
C GLY A 91 -4.28 -8.09 -5.67
N LYS A 92 -3.26 -8.86 -5.29
CA LYS A 92 -3.41 -10.28 -4.96
C LYS A 92 -4.20 -10.51 -3.66
N PHE A 93 -3.93 -9.74 -2.62
CA PHE A 93 -4.46 -10.02 -1.28
C PHE A 93 -5.57 -9.07 -0.84
N TYR A 94 -5.48 -7.79 -1.18
CA TYR A 94 -6.40 -6.78 -0.66
C TYR A 94 -7.56 -6.47 -1.61
N VAL A 95 -7.31 -6.38 -2.90
CA VAL A 95 -8.35 -6.05 -3.89
C VAL A 95 -9.52 -7.02 -3.87
N PRO A 96 -9.34 -8.37 -3.86
CA PRO A 96 -10.46 -9.32 -3.78
C PRO A 96 -11.32 -9.12 -2.53
N VAL A 97 -10.67 -8.87 -1.38
CA VAL A 97 -11.33 -8.61 -0.09
C VAL A 97 -12.15 -7.34 -0.14
N LEU A 98 -11.56 -6.27 -0.68
CA LEU A 98 -12.20 -4.95 -0.77
C LEU A 98 -13.44 -4.99 -1.66
N LEU A 99 -13.34 -5.64 -2.82
CA LEU A 99 -14.44 -5.77 -3.78
C LEU A 99 -15.55 -6.67 -3.24
N ALA A 100 -15.21 -7.81 -2.62
CA ALA A 100 -16.20 -8.71 -2.02
C ALA A 100 -16.96 -8.04 -0.87
N ASN A 101 -16.26 -7.30 -0.02
CA ASN A 101 -16.88 -6.53 1.06
C ASN A 101 -17.80 -5.43 0.53
N ALA A 102 -17.36 -4.67 -0.47
CA ALA A 102 -18.18 -3.60 -1.07
C ALA A 102 -19.46 -4.18 -1.68
N LYS A 103 -19.36 -5.30 -2.40
CA LYS A 103 -20.50 -5.99 -2.99
C LYS A 103 -21.48 -6.51 -1.91
N ALA A 104 -20.97 -7.06 -0.81
CA ALA A 104 -21.80 -7.53 0.29
C ALA A 104 -22.57 -6.39 0.97
N ILE A 105 -21.94 -5.23 1.14
CA ILE A 105 -22.60 -4.02 1.68
C ILE A 105 -23.72 -3.55 0.73
N GLU A 106 -23.45 -3.51 -0.59
CA GLU A 106 -24.45 -3.15 -1.60
C GLU A 106 -25.64 -4.11 -1.56
N ASP A 107 -25.37 -5.42 -1.43
CA ASP A 107 -26.38 -6.48 -1.36
C ASP A 107 -27.08 -6.58 0.03
N GLY A 108 -26.68 -5.79 1.02
CA GLY A 108 -27.21 -5.84 2.39
C GLY A 108 -26.86 -7.12 3.16
N LYS A 109 -25.78 -7.80 2.81
CA LYS A 109 -25.33 -9.04 3.46
C LYS A 109 -24.52 -8.76 4.72
N GLU A 110 -24.73 -9.55 5.76
CA GLU A 110 -23.99 -9.42 7.03
C GLU A 110 -22.55 -9.98 6.95
N SER A 111 -22.30 -10.87 6.00
CA SER A 111 -20.99 -11.49 5.79
C SER A 111 -20.77 -11.82 4.32
N TRP A 112 -19.52 -12.01 3.96
CA TRP A 112 -19.09 -12.37 2.62
C TRP A 112 -17.93 -13.35 2.67
N GLU A 113 -17.68 -14.00 1.55
CA GLU A 113 -16.53 -14.87 1.32
C GLU A 113 -15.98 -14.64 -0.07
N THR A 114 -14.66 -14.79 -0.21
CA THR A 114 -13.95 -14.72 -1.49
C THR A 114 -12.69 -15.57 -1.42
N GLU A 115 -12.15 -15.92 -2.58
CA GLU A 115 -10.85 -16.58 -2.65
C GLU A 115 -9.73 -15.55 -2.61
N VAL A 116 -8.72 -15.77 -1.79
CA VAL A 116 -7.51 -14.95 -1.68
C VAL A 116 -6.30 -15.88 -1.73
N ASP A 117 -5.51 -15.80 -2.79
CA ASP A 117 -4.33 -16.63 -2.99
C ASP A 117 -4.59 -18.14 -2.85
N GLY A 118 -5.70 -18.62 -3.44
CA GLY A 118 -6.10 -20.03 -3.39
C GLY A 118 -6.74 -20.49 -2.08
N ALA A 119 -6.92 -19.60 -1.12
CA ALA A 119 -7.57 -19.90 0.15
C ALA A 119 -8.91 -19.17 0.28
N LEU A 120 -9.92 -19.85 0.84
CA LEU A 120 -11.21 -19.25 1.14
C LEU A 120 -11.06 -18.28 2.32
N TRP A 121 -11.39 -17.01 2.08
CA TRP A 121 -11.46 -15.97 3.10
C TRP A 121 -12.91 -15.59 3.39
N LYS A 122 -13.28 -15.59 4.67
CA LYS A 122 -14.63 -15.23 5.13
C LYS A 122 -14.57 -14.17 6.21
N GLN A 123 -15.42 -13.14 6.10
CA GLN A 123 -15.45 -12.03 7.04
C GLN A 123 -16.87 -11.45 7.16
N LYS A 124 -17.15 -10.77 8.28
CA LYS A 124 -18.34 -9.92 8.42
C LYS A 124 -18.19 -8.69 7.52
N SER A 125 -19.33 -8.22 7.02
CA SER A 125 -19.38 -6.99 6.24
C SER A 125 -18.91 -5.79 7.07
N PHE A 126 -18.03 -4.99 6.47
CA PHE A 126 -17.40 -3.85 7.14
C PHE A 126 -17.64 -2.56 6.33
N PRO A 127 -18.67 -1.75 6.71
CA PRO A 127 -19.08 -0.57 5.94
C PRO A 127 -17.97 0.45 5.71
N TYR A 128 -17.07 0.62 6.68
CA TYR A 128 -15.96 1.57 6.54
C TYR A 128 -15.00 1.22 5.40
N GLN A 129 -14.71 -0.08 5.20
CA GLN A 129 -13.89 -0.53 4.07
C GLN A 129 -14.55 -0.23 2.71
N ALA A 130 -15.87 -0.40 2.60
CA ALA A 130 -16.60 -0.02 1.39
C ALA A 130 -16.53 1.48 1.12
N LYS A 131 -16.61 2.30 2.18
CA LYS A 131 -16.40 3.76 2.08
C LYS A 131 -14.99 4.11 1.61
N CYS A 132 -13.95 3.39 2.08
CA CYS A 132 -12.58 3.57 1.59
C CYS A 132 -12.48 3.30 0.08
N LEU A 133 -13.15 2.27 -0.42
CA LEU A 133 -13.19 2.00 -1.87
C LEU A 133 -13.87 3.15 -2.64
N THR A 134 -14.96 3.70 -2.11
CA THR A 134 -15.61 4.87 -2.71
C THR A 134 -14.63 6.03 -2.82
N TRP A 135 -13.91 6.36 -1.76
CA TRP A 135 -12.91 7.42 -1.79
C TRP A 135 -11.81 7.19 -2.82
N ILE A 136 -11.29 5.96 -2.93
CA ILE A 136 -10.28 5.61 -3.95
C ILE A 136 -10.85 5.86 -5.36
N LYS A 137 -12.11 5.46 -5.61
CA LYS A 137 -12.77 5.69 -6.90
C LYS A 137 -13.03 7.18 -7.16
N ASP A 138 -13.42 7.93 -6.16
CA ASP A 138 -13.67 9.37 -6.28
C ASP A 138 -12.39 10.13 -6.62
N GLU A 139 -11.27 9.81 -5.96
CA GLU A 139 -9.95 10.37 -6.28
C GLU A 139 -9.52 10.03 -7.71
N PHE A 140 -9.64 8.76 -8.12
CA PHE A 140 -9.34 8.36 -9.50
C PHE A 140 -10.24 9.10 -10.50
N ASN A 141 -11.54 9.21 -10.22
CA ASN A 141 -12.50 9.87 -11.11
C ASN A 141 -12.25 11.38 -11.22
N SER A 142 -11.64 12.00 -10.21
CA SER A 142 -11.26 13.42 -10.22
C SER A 142 -10.10 13.74 -11.16
N LEU A 143 -9.31 12.73 -11.56
CA LEU A 143 -8.20 12.89 -12.48
C LEU A 143 -8.72 13.21 -13.91
N ASN A 144 -7.92 13.96 -14.67
CA ASN A 144 -8.13 14.09 -16.10
C ASN A 144 -7.85 12.79 -16.86
N ASP A 145 -8.28 12.67 -18.09
CA ASP A 145 -8.18 11.42 -18.88
C ASP A 145 -6.72 10.98 -19.12
N ILE A 146 -5.80 11.93 -19.23
CA ILE A 146 -4.36 11.63 -19.41
C ILE A 146 -3.81 10.96 -18.16
N ASP A 147 -4.08 11.53 -16.99
CA ASP A 147 -3.57 10.98 -15.72
C ASP A 147 -4.29 9.68 -15.34
N LYS A 148 -5.59 9.53 -15.63
CA LYS A 148 -6.29 8.24 -15.50
C LYS A 148 -5.60 7.14 -16.29
N LYS A 149 -5.26 7.44 -17.55
CA LYS A 149 -4.55 6.48 -18.39
C LYS A 149 -3.18 6.13 -17.82
N ARG A 150 -2.39 7.11 -17.38
CA ARG A 150 -1.06 6.88 -16.76
C ARG A 150 -1.16 5.99 -15.52
N VAL A 151 -2.16 6.21 -14.67
CA VAL A 151 -2.41 5.38 -13.48
C VAL A 151 -2.77 3.95 -13.90
N LEU A 152 -3.67 3.76 -14.86
CA LEU A 152 -4.06 2.43 -15.34
C LEU A 152 -2.87 1.71 -16.00
N ASP A 153 -2.09 2.40 -16.83
CA ASP A 153 -0.89 1.84 -17.47
C ASP A 153 0.16 1.40 -16.41
N PHE A 154 0.30 2.17 -15.31
CA PHE A 154 1.17 1.79 -14.20
C PHE A 154 0.66 0.56 -13.43
N LEU A 155 -0.64 0.49 -13.20
CA LEU A 155 -1.29 -0.59 -12.44
C LEU A 155 -1.50 -1.86 -13.28
N ASP A 156 -1.33 -1.80 -14.59
CA ASP A 156 -1.56 -2.93 -15.48
C ASP A 156 -0.82 -4.19 -15.04
N GLY A 157 -1.56 -5.29 -14.95
CA GLY A 157 -1.07 -6.59 -14.49
C GLY A 157 -0.81 -6.70 -12.99
N THR A 158 -1.24 -5.73 -12.17
CA THR A 158 -1.16 -5.82 -10.71
C THR A 158 -2.46 -6.27 -10.04
N ASP A 159 -3.54 -6.43 -10.80
CA ASP A 159 -4.91 -6.62 -10.33
C ASP A 159 -5.53 -5.41 -9.59
N CYS A 160 -4.75 -4.35 -9.33
CA CYS A 160 -5.27 -3.12 -8.73
C CYS A 160 -6.13 -2.30 -9.73
N GLU A 161 -5.93 -2.47 -11.03
CA GLU A 161 -6.77 -1.87 -12.07
C GLU A 161 -8.25 -2.29 -11.97
N LYS A 162 -8.54 -3.43 -11.34
CA LYS A 162 -9.91 -3.93 -11.08
C LYS A 162 -10.72 -3.06 -10.11
N LEU A 163 -10.07 -2.12 -9.43
CA LEU A 163 -10.73 -1.17 -8.54
C LEU A 163 -11.51 -0.09 -9.31
N PHE A 164 -11.15 0.14 -10.57
CA PHE A 164 -11.66 1.20 -11.44
C PHE A 164 -12.37 0.62 -12.65
#